data_bdb2de909a38d0e1c624aca6a42d529c
#
_entry.id   bdb2de909a38d0e1c624aca6a42d529c
#
_cell.length_a   1.000
_cell.length_b   1.000
_cell.length_c   1.000
_cell.angle_alpha   90.00
_cell.angle_beta   90.00
_cell.angle_gamma   90.00
#
_symmetry.space_group_name_H-M   'P 1'
#
loop_
_entity.id
_entity.type
_entity.pdbx_description
1 polymer ?
#
loop_
_entity_poly.entity_id
_entity_poly.type
_entity_poly.pdbx_seq_one_letter_code
_entity_poly.pdbx_strand_id
1 'polypeptide(L)'
;MSKENIFVTKPTLPPLNDLIPYLEKIWETRVLTNGGEFHQKFEAALCDYFGVHHICLFTNATIALVTALQALRITGEVITTPYSFVATSHALLWNGIKPVFVDIDPHSLNLDPARIESAITPHTTAIMPVHCYGHPCDVNGIQRIADNYNLKIIYDAAHAFGVQDAGGSILRYGDLSVLSFHATKVFNTFEGGAIICPDEKTKVRIDQLKNFGHVGETTVVAPGINGKMSEFNAALGLLQLQHIDSALACRQKIDEAYRLKLAGIPGISCIQGSGECVANYAYFPILVHEDYFLTRDTLYNLMKEKGIHPRRYFYPLISQFPMYRGLSSAHPDNLPVALDISQKILCLPIYPDLEMSVVDVICQLIANPC
;
A
#
# COMPACT_ATOMS: atom_id res chain seq x y z
N MET A 1 -6.08 24.95 -26.41
CA MET A 1 -6.18 23.56 -25.91
C MET A 1 -5.90 23.60 -24.42
N SER A 2 -6.84 23.22 -23.56
CA SER A 2 -6.58 23.09 -22.12
C SER A 2 -5.52 22.02 -21.95
N LYS A 3 -4.36 22.37 -21.37
CA LYS A 3 -3.34 21.37 -21.02
C LYS A 3 -4.00 20.36 -20.06
N GLU A 4 -4.10 19.10 -20.48
CA GLU A 4 -4.56 18.03 -19.60
C GLU A 4 -3.60 17.94 -18.40
N ASN A 5 -4.14 17.94 -17.18
CA ASN A 5 -3.34 17.84 -15.97
C ASN A 5 -2.77 16.41 -15.87
N ILE A 6 -1.48 16.32 -15.59
CA ILE A 6 -0.75 15.06 -15.41
C ILE A 6 -0.65 14.80 -13.90
N PHE A 7 -1.43 13.85 -13.40
CA PHE A 7 -1.40 13.48 -11.98
C PHE A 7 -0.36 12.41 -11.68
N VAL A 8 0.00 12.26 -10.40
CA VAL A 8 0.97 11.24 -9.95
C VAL A 8 0.56 9.84 -10.33
N THR A 9 -0.74 9.57 -10.42
CA THR A 9 -1.31 8.31 -10.91
C THR A 9 -2.62 8.58 -11.64
N LYS A 10 -2.98 7.67 -12.54
CA LYS A 10 -4.27 7.63 -13.23
C LYS A 10 -4.77 6.18 -13.17
N PRO A 11 -6.01 5.94 -12.69
CA PRO A 11 -6.57 4.59 -12.66
C PRO A 11 -6.58 3.97 -14.06
N THR A 12 -6.08 2.75 -14.18
CA THR A 12 -6.22 1.95 -15.40
C THR A 12 -7.54 1.21 -15.32
N LEU A 13 -8.33 1.30 -16.39
CA LEU A 13 -9.59 0.59 -16.52
C LEU A 13 -9.55 -0.29 -17.76
N PRO A 14 -10.11 -1.52 -17.70
CA PRO A 14 -10.29 -2.36 -18.86
C PRO A 14 -11.33 -1.74 -19.81
N PRO A 15 -11.41 -2.19 -21.08
CA PRO A 15 -12.47 -1.75 -21.98
C PRO A 15 -13.86 -1.97 -21.36
N LEU A 16 -14.72 -0.96 -21.42
CA LEU A 16 -16.06 -1.04 -20.84
C LEU A 16 -16.87 -2.21 -21.40
N ASN A 17 -16.72 -2.49 -22.69
CA ASN A 17 -17.44 -3.61 -23.33
C ASN A 17 -17.10 -4.97 -22.71
N ASP A 18 -15.88 -5.14 -22.17
CA ASP A 18 -15.47 -6.39 -21.53
C ASP A 18 -16.10 -6.55 -20.12
N LEU A 19 -16.51 -5.43 -19.50
CA LEU A 19 -17.21 -5.43 -18.20
C LEU A 19 -18.71 -5.70 -18.36
N ILE A 20 -19.34 -5.34 -19.49
CA ILE A 20 -20.79 -5.46 -19.72
C ILE A 20 -21.32 -6.87 -19.43
N PRO A 21 -20.71 -7.98 -19.91
CA PRO A 21 -21.22 -9.34 -19.64
C PRO A 21 -21.25 -9.68 -18.14
N TYR A 22 -20.32 -9.16 -17.36
CA TYR A 22 -20.30 -9.34 -15.89
C TYR A 22 -21.47 -8.59 -15.24
N LEU A 23 -21.76 -7.37 -15.73
CA LEU A 23 -22.90 -6.58 -15.23
C LEU A 23 -24.22 -7.25 -15.58
N GLU A 24 -24.41 -7.71 -16.83
CA GLU A 24 -25.58 -8.45 -17.26
C GLU A 24 -25.84 -9.65 -16.36
N LYS A 25 -24.79 -10.40 -15.99
CA LYS A 25 -24.90 -11.55 -15.08
C LYS A 25 -25.33 -11.12 -13.66
N ILE A 26 -24.82 -10.00 -13.13
CA ILE A 26 -25.25 -9.44 -11.84
C ILE A 26 -26.73 -9.04 -11.91
N TRP A 27 -27.19 -8.42 -13.00
CA TRP A 27 -28.60 -8.03 -13.20
C TRP A 27 -29.52 -9.24 -13.30
N GLU A 28 -29.07 -10.29 -13.98
CA GLU A 28 -29.80 -11.54 -14.10
C GLU A 28 -30.00 -12.25 -12.74
N THR A 29 -28.90 -12.42 -12.00
CA THR A 29 -28.90 -13.16 -10.73
C THR A 29 -29.43 -12.35 -9.56
N ARG A 30 -29.30 -11.00 -9.60
CA ARG A 30 -29.62 -10.06 -8.52
C ARG A 30 -28.89 -10.35 -7.21
N VAL A 31 -27.77 -11.08 -7.28
CA VAL A 31 -26.84 -11.24 -6.16
C VAL A 31 -25.86 -10.08 -6.21
N LEU A 32 -25.93 -9.18 -5.23
CA LEU A 32 -25.17 -7.92 -5.24
C LEU A 32 -24.01 -7.92 -4.22
N THR A 33 -24.05 -8.81 -3.24
CA THR A 33 -23.11 -8.89 -2.11
C THR A 33 -23.21 -10.26 -1.43
N ASN A 34 -22.57 -10.42 -0.25
CA ASN A 34 -22.62 -11.63 0.60
C ASN A 34 -21.97 -12.86 -0.04
N GLY A 35 -20.83 -12.68 -0.72
CA GLY A 35 -20.04 -13.80 -1.24
C GLY A 35 -20.69 -14.49 -2.44
N GLY A 36 -21.21 -13.71 -3.38
CA GLY A 36 -21.75 -14.22 -4.64
C GLY A 36 -20.69 -14.82 -5.56
N GLU A 37 -21.09 -15.15 -6.78
CA GLU A 37 -20.27 -15.88 -7.75
C GLU A 37 -18.96 -15.15 -8.09
N PHE A 38 -19.04 -13.83 -8.35
CA PHE A 38 -17.84 -13.06 -8.72
C PHE A 38 -16.92 -12.86 -7.54
N HIS A 39 -17.43 -12.68 -6.33
CA HIS A 39 -16.64 -12.62 -5.12
C HIS A 39 -15.83 -13.89 -4.93
N GLN A 40 -16.46 -15.08 -5.02
CA GLN A 40 -15.80 -16.38 -4.87
C GLN A 40 -14.75 -16.62 -5.96
N LYS A 41 -15.08 -16.32 -7.22
CA LYS A 41 -14.15 -16.44 -8.35
C LYS A 41 -12.95 -15.50 -8.19
N PHE A 42 -13.17 -14.30 -7.69
CA PHE A 42 -12.10 -13.32 -7.50
C PHE A 42 -11.17 -13.71 -6.34
N GLU A 43 -11.69 -14.22 -5.21
CA GLU A 43 -10.86 -14.81 -4.16
C GLU A 43 -9.98 -15.95 -4.72
N ALA A 44 -10.55 -16.88 -5.46
CA ALA A 44 -9.81 -18.00 -6.05
C ALA A 44 -8.74 -17.51 -7.05
N ALA A 45 -9.10 -16.60 -7.95
CA ALA A 45 -8.16 -16.06 -8.95
C ALA A 45 -7.00 -15.29 -8.30
N LEU A 46 -7.23 -14.58 -7.21
CA LEU A 46 -6.15 -13.92 -6.46
C LEU A 46 -5.29 -14.93 -5.69
N CYS A 47 -5.87 -16.00 -5.14
CA CYS A 47 -5.10 -17.09 -4.53
C CYS A 47 -4.13 -17.70 -5.56
N ASP A 48 -4.60 -17.98 -6.75
CA ASP A 48 -3.81 -18.53 -7.85
C ASP A 48 -2.71 -17.54 -8.29
N TYR A 49 -3.08 -16.27 -8.48
CA TYR A 49 -2.14 -15.23 -8.93
C TYR A 49 -0.99 -14.97 -7.94
N PHE A 50 -1.29 -14.97 -6.64
CA PHE A 50 -0.27 -14.76 -5.60
C PHE A 50 0.42 -16.05 -5.13
N GLY A 51 -0.08 -17.22 -5.49
CA GLY A 51 0.41 -18.50 -4.96
C GLY A 51 0.17 -18.64 -3.45
N VAL A 52 -0.98 -18.17 -2.97
CA VAL A 52 -1.40 -18.25 -1.56
C VAL A 52 -2.69 -19.05 -1.42
N HIS A 53 -2.96 -19.59 -0.22
CA HIS A 53 -4.08 -20.51 -0.05
C HIS A 53 -5.38 -19.82 0.41
N HIS A 54 -5.27 -18.71 1.14
CA HIS A 54 -6.43 -18.09 1.78
C HIS A 54 -6.40 -16.58 1.65
N ILE A 55 -7.47 -16.02 1.07
CA ILE A 55 -7.71 -14.58 0.95
C ILE A 55 -9.12 -14.26 1.41
N CYS A 56 -9.31 -13.10 2.04
CA CYS A 56 -10.60 -12.52 2.35
C CYS A 56 -10.72 -11.16 1.67
N LEU A 57 -11.74 -10.97 0.83
CA LEU A 57 -12.01 -9.69 0.15
C LEU A 57 -12.78 -8.72 1.05
N PHE A 58 -12.46 -7.43 0.91
CA PHE A 58 -13.03 -6.33 1.69
C PHE A 58 -13.49 -5.17 0.80
N THR A 59 -14.41 -4.37 1.35
CA THR A 59 -14.85 -3.12 0.71
C THR A 59 -13.74 -2.09 0.52
N ASN A 60 -12.74 -2.07 1.39
CA ASN A 60 -11.50 -1.27 1.29
C ASN A 60 -10.42 -1.78 2.26
N ALA A 61 -9.18 -1.33 2.05
CA ALA A 61 -8.05 -1.74 2.89
C ALA A 61 -8.09 -1.19 4.31
N THR A 62 -8.70 -0.04 4.55
CA THR A 62 -8.80 0.53 5.91
C THR A 62 -9.63 -0.38 6.82
N ILE A 63 -10.79 -0.83 6.32
CA ILE A 63 -11.64 -1.81 7.02
C ILE A 63 -10.94 -3.16 7.14
N ALA A 64 -10.15 -3.56 6.14
CA ALA A 64 -9.34 -4.77 6.23
C ALA A 64 -8.29 -4.68 7.34
N LEU A 65 -7.54 -3.55 7.47
CA LEU A 65 -6.59 -3.32 8.56
C LEU A 65 -7.27 -3.36 9.94
N VAL A 66 -8.41 -2.67 10.08
CA VAL A 66 -9.21 -2.68 11.32
C VAL A 66 -9.62 -4.11 11.68
N THR A 67 -10.07 -4.90 10.69
CA THR A 67 -10.50 -6.28 10.90
C THR A 67 -9.31 -7.22 11.18
N ALA A 68 -8.15 -7.01 10.54
CA ALA A 68 -6.95 -7.79 10.79
C ALA A 68 -6.48 -7.69 12.24
N LEU A 69 -6.50 -6.48 12.82
CA LEU A 69 -6.19 -6.24 14.23
C LEU A 69 -7.16 -6.97 15.16
N GLN A 70 -8.47 -6.94 14.86
CA GLN A 70 -9.49 -7.68 15.61
C GLN A 70 -9.34 -9.21 15.46
N ALA A 71 -9.00 -9.68 14.26
CA ALA A 71 -8.84 -11.10 13.99
C ALA A 71 -7.72 -11.72 14.84
N LEU A 72 -6.61 -11.01 15.00
CA LEU A 72 -5.48 -11.42 15.83
C LEU A 72 -5.63 -10.99 17.31
N ARG A 73 -6.72 -10.32 17.69
CA ARG A 73 -6.98 -9.82 19.05
C ARG A 73 -5.87 -8.90 19.57
N ILE A 74 -5.36 -8.05 18.70
CA ILE A 74 -4.31 -7.09 19.05
C ILE A 74 -4.86 -6.05 20.02
N THR A 75 -4.08 -5.73 21.05
CA THR A 75 -4.39 -4.73 22.08
C THR A 75 -3.11 -3.99 22.49
N GLY A 76 -3.21 -3.02 23.40
CA GLY A 76 -2.04 -2.33 23.96
C GLY A 76 -1.33 -1.45 22.96
N GLU A 77 -0.10 -1.80 22.61
CA GLU A 77 0.76 -1.01 21.73
C GLU A 77 1.16 -1.81 20.49
N VAL A 78 1.22 -1.11 19.34
CA VAL A 78 1.70 -1.67 18.06
C VAL A 78 2.80 -0.78 17.50
N ILE A 79 3.95 -1.38 17.22
CA ILE A 79 5.07 -0.71 16.58
C ILE A 79 4.76 -0.55 15.08
N THR A 80 4.94 0.67 14.55
CA THR A 80 4.73 0.99 13.15
C THR A 80 5.63 2.15 12.71
N THR A 81 5.56 2.52 11.43
CA THR A 81 6.32 3.64 10.87
C THR A 81 5.51 4.93 10.83
N PRO A 82 6.13 6.12 11.01
CA PRO A 82 5.48 7.39 10.74
C PRO A 82 5.41 7.71 9.24
N TYR A 83 6.15 6.96 8.41
CA TYR A 83 6.34 7.18 6.98
C TYR A 83 5.44 6.26 6.15
N SER A 84 4.16 6.56 6.17
CA SER A 84 3.11 5.81 5.48
C SER A 84 1.89 6.69 5.20
N PHE A 85 0.91 6.14 4.50
CA PHE A 85 -0.43 6.72 4.46
C PHE A 85 -1.11 6.55 5.82
N VAL A 86 -1.89 7.55 6.20
CA VAL A 86 -2.48 7.66 7.55
C VAL A 86 -3.38 6.49 7.95
N ALA A 87 -3.93 5.74 6.98
CA ALA A 87 -4.79 4.59 7.25
C ALA A 87 -4.12 3.52 8.13
N THR A 88 -2.80 3.30 7.95
CA THR A 88 -2.00 2.40 8.79
C THR A 88 -2.19 2.70 10.28
N SER A 89 -1.95 3.95 10.68
CA SER A 89 -2.06 4.35 12.10
C SER A 89 -3.51 4.59 12.54
N HIS A 90 -4.39 5.06 11.65
CA HIS A 90 -5.80 5.24 11.98
C HIS A 90 -6.48 3.90 12.31
N ALA A 91 -6.14 2.81 11.65
CA ALA A 91 -6.66 1.49 11.96
C ALA A 91 -6.35 1.06 13.40
N LEU A 92 -5.18 1.47 13.94
CA LEU A 92 -4.81 1.25 15.34
C LEU A 92 -5.71 2.05 16.29
N LEU A 93 -5.86 3.37 16.05
CA LEU A 93 -6.70 4.21 16.90
C LEU A 93 -8.17 3.78 16.91
N TRP A 94 -8.71 3.36 15.76
CA TRP A 94 -10.07 2.84 15.68
C TRP A 94 -10.29 1.56 16.49
N ASN A 95 -9.21 0.82 16.77
CA ASN A 95 -9.21 -0.35 17.65
C ASN A 95 -8.82 -0.03 19.10
N GLY A 96 -8.63 1.23 19.48
CA GLY A 96 -8.17 1.63 20.80
C GLY A 96 -6.72 1.23 21.09
N ILE A 97 -5.92 0.99 20.06
CA ILE A 97 -4.52 0.56 20.14
C ILE A 97 -3.62 1.78 20.00
N LYS A 98 -2.60 1.88 20.82
CA LYS A 98 -1.63 2.96 20.78
C LYS A 98 -0.54 2.67 19.74
N PRO A 99 -0.36 3.50 18.70
CA PRO A 99 0.79 3.37 17.81
C PRO A 99 2.08 3.79 18.50
N VAL A 100 3.14 3.03 18.26
CA VAL A 100 4.52 3.37 18.64
C VAL A 100 5.31 3.54 17.36
N PHE A 101 5.69 4.78 17.07
CA PHE A 101 6.45 5.08 15.85
C PHE A 101 7.92 4.73 16.02
N VAL A 102 8.48 4.03 15.05
CA VAL A 102 9.90 3.72 14.92
C VAL A 102 10.37 4.25 13.57
N ASP A 103 11.60 4.75 13.54
CA ASP A 103 12.18 5.37 12.35
C ASP A 103 12.38 4.37 11.21
N ILE A 104 12.68 4.90 10.05
CA ILE A 104 12.87 4.13 8.81
C ILE A 104 14.35 3.93 8.49
N ASP A 105 14.65 2.89 7.75
CA ASP A 105 15.94 2.69 7.09
C ASP A 105 16.09 3.70 5.93
N PRO A 106 17.23 4.40 5.83
CA PRO A 106 17.42 5.47 4.83
C PRO A 106 17.49 4.98 3.39
N HIS A 107 17.70 3.68 3.15
CA HIS A 107 17.84 3.11 1.82
C HIS A 107 16.52 2.53 1.30
N SER A 108 15.87 1.71 2.13
CA SER A 108 14.60 1.06 1.78
C SER A 108 13.39 1.94 2.04
N LEU A 109 13.50 2.94 2.91
CA LEU A 109 12.43 3.80 3.45
C LEU A 109 11.33 3.01 4.18
N ASN A 110 11.58 1.78 4.51
CA ASN A 110 10.74 0.92 5.33
C ASN A 110 11.12 1.02 6.81
N LEU A 111 10.26 0.49 7.68
CA LEU A 111 10.54 0.38 9.11
C LEU A 111 11.92 -0.26 9.35
N ASP A 112 12.80 0.40 10.11
CA ASP A 112 14.15 -0.08 10.40
C ASP A 112 14.14 -1.17 11.50
N PRO A 113 14.44 -2.44 11.18
CA PRO A 113 14.42 -3.51 12.19
C PRO A 113 15.41 -3.27 13.34
N ALA A 114 16.54 -2.60 13.06
CA ALA A 114 17.56 -2.32 14.09
C ALA A 114 17.07 -1.40 15.22
N ARG A 115 15.95 -0.70 14.99
CA ARG A 115 15.36 0.24 15.95
C ARG A 115 14.12 -0.33 16.66
N ILE A 116 13.58 -1.48 16.22
CA ILE A 116 12.35 -2.05 16.78
C ILE A 116 12.51 -2.46 18.23
N GLU A 117 13.57 -3.20 18.56
CA GLU A 117 13.76 -3.75 19.91
C GLU A 117 13.78 -2.66 21.01
N SER A 118 14.38 -1.50 20.73
CA SER A 118 14.41 -0.37 21.66
C SER A 118 13.05 0.27 21.95
N ALA A 119 12.08 0.02 21.09
CA ALA A 119 10.72 0.54 21.20
C ALA A 119 9.73 -0.46 21.85
N ILE A 120 10.17 -1.69 22.11
CA ILE A 120 9.33 -2.73 22.73
C ILE A 120 9.12 -2.41 24.20
N THR A 121 7.87 -2.47 24.64
CA THR A 121 7.44 -2.35 26.03
C THR A 121 6.64 -3.58 26.46
N PRO A 122 6.34 -3.79 27.75
CA PRO A 122 5.44 -4.85 28.19
C PRO A 122 4.02 -4.78 27.60
N HIS A 123 3.64 -3.67 26.97
CA HIS A 123 2.35 -3.47 26.33
C HIS A 123 2.40 -3.72 24.80
N THR A 124 3.56 -3.92 24.22
CA THR A 124 3.72 -4.19 22.79
C THR A 124 3.21 -5.58 22.46
N THR A 125 2.29 -5.69 21.51
CA THR A 125 1.66 -6.97 21.12
C THR A 125 1.84 -7.30 19.65
N ALA A 126 2.17 -6.30 18.81
CA ALA A 126 2.39 -6.52 17.39
C ALA A 126 3.33 -5.49 16.77
N ILE A 127 3.81 -5.85 15.59
CA ILE A 127 4.51 -4.96 14.66
C ILE A 127 3.64 -4.84 13.41
N MET A 128 3.39 -3.61 12.94
CA MET A 128 2.66 -3.34 11.70
C MET A 128 3.55 -2.54 10.74
N PRO A 129 4.46 -3.24 10.01
CA PRO A 129 5.33 -2.63 9.04
C PRO A 129 4.58 -2.37 7.74
N VAL A 130 5.11 -1.44 6.92
CA VAL A 130 4.52 -1.08 5.62
C VAL A 130 5.51 -1.41 4.52
N HIS A 131 5.09 -2.12 3.49
CA HIS A 131 5.88 -2.27 2.26
C HIS A 131 5.78 -0.98 1.45
N CYS A 132 6.55 0.03 1.87
CA CYS A 132 6.46 1.38 1.32
C CYS A 132 6.79 1.38 -0.17
N TYR A 133 5.95 2.02 -0.99
CA TYR A 133 6.03 2.07 -2.46
C TYR A 133 6.00 0.70 -3.17
N GLY A 134 5.72 -0.39 -2.45
CA GLY A 134 5.84 -1.75 -2.95
C GLY A 134 7.23 -2.37 -2.72
N HIS A 135 8.15 -1.65 -2.06
CA HIS A 135 9.44 -2.22 -1.68
C HIS A 135 9.28 -3.14 -0.47
N PRO A 136 9.77 -4.39 -0.52
CA PRO A 136 9.70 -5.30 0.62
C PRO A 136 10.43 -4.75 1.84
N CYS A 137 9.81 -4.87 3.02
CA CYS A 137 10.52 -4.70 4.29
C CYS A 137 11.60 -5.79 4.46
N ASP A 138 12.54 -5.60 5.37
CA ASP A 138 13.38 -6.71 5.86
C ASP A 138 12.52 -7.69 6.68
N VAL A 139 11.83 -8.57 5.94
CA VAL A 139 10.87 -9.52 6.52
C VAL A 139 11.55 -10.50 7.48
N ASN A 140 12.80 -10.88 7.21
CA ASN A 140 13.56 -11.81 8.05
C ASN A 140 14.01 -11.12 9.36
N GLY A 141 14.47 -9.87 9.29
CA GLY A 141 14.85 -9.08 10.46
C GLY A 141 13.65 -8.84 11.38
N ILE A 142 12.50 -8.47 10.81
CA ILE A 142 11.26 -8.24 11.56
C ILE A 142 10.74 -9.55 12.17
N GLN A 143 10.74 -10.66 11.41
CA GLN A 143 10.27 -11.97 11.90
C GLN A 143 11.09 -12.44 13.10
N ARG A 144 12.43 -12.35 13.01
CA ARG A 144 13.31 -12.72 14.13
C ARG A 144 13.00 -11.94 15.42
N ILE A 145 12.71 -10.65 15.31
CA ILE A 145 12.32 -9.84 16.47
C ILE A 145 10.96 -10.29 17.00
N ALA A 146 9.98 -10.47 16.11
CA ALA A 146 8.66 -10.93 16.51
C ALA A 146 8.69 -12.28 17.22
N ASP A 147 9.51 -13.23 16.75
CA ASP A 147 9.69 -14.54 17.37
C ASP A 147 10.32 -14.41 18.77
N ASN A 148 11.36 -13.57 18.92
CA ASN A 148 12.04 -13.34 20.20
C ASN A 148 11.12 -12.74 21.27
N TYR A 149 10.18 -11.87 20.87
CA TYR A 149 9.30 -11.15 21.79
C TYR A 149 7.85 -11.64 21.75
N ASN A 150 7.57 -12.73 21.02
CA ASN A 150 6.22 -13.29 20.83
C ASN A 150 5.21 -12.24 20.35
N LEU A 151 5.60 -11.42 19.36
CA LEU A 151 4.78 -10.39 18.77
C LEU A 151 4.09 -10.91 17.50
N LYS A 152 2.92 -10.35 17.19
CA LYS A 152 2.26 -10.59 15.91
C LYS A 152 2.78 -9.63 14.84
N ILE A 153 2.73 -10.06 13.57
CA ILE A 153 3.10 -9.22 12.43
C ILE A 153 1.91 -9.08 11.49
N ILE A 154 1.52 -7.82 11.23
CA ILE A 154 0.51 -7.48 10.21
C ILE A 154 1.19 -6.56 9.20
N TYR A 155 1.44 -7.03 7.98
CA TYR A 155 1.98 -6.18 6.94
C TYR A 155 0.87 -5.31 6.33
N ASP A 156 1.06 -3.99 6.37
CA ASP A 156 0.35 -3.09 5.47
C ASP A 156 1.03 -3.20 4.09
N ALA A 157 0.46 -4.04 3.25
CA ALA A 157 0.93 -4.34 1.91
C ALA A 157 0.12 -3.56 0.83
N ALA A 158 -0.50 -2.43 1.21
CA ALA A 158 -1.36 -1.64 0.32
C ALA A 158 -0.70 -1.22 -1.00
N HIS A 159 0.64 -1.23 -1.07
CA HIS A 159 1.43 -0.89 -2.26
C HIS A 159 2.07 -2.11 -2.94
N ALA A 160 1.87 -3.32 -2.42
CA ALA A 160 2.69 -4.48 -2.75
C ALA A 160 1.99 -5.54 -3.63
N PHE A 161 0.93 -5.17 -4.35
CA PHE A 161 0.26 -6.07 -5.29
C PHE A 161 1.26 -6.59 -6.34
N GLY A 162 1.36 -7.92 -6.49
CA GLY A 162 2.22 -8.56 -7.47
C GLY A 162 3.74 -8.53 -7.17
N VAL A 163 4.15 -7.96 -6.03
CA VAL A 163 5.57 -7.97 -5.62
C VAL A 163 5.99 -9.37 -5.16
N GLN A 164 7.15 -9.84 -5.65
CA GLN A 164 7.67 -11.16 -5.34
C GLN A 164 9.15 -11.08 -4.97
N ASP A 165 9.59 -11.95 -4.09
CA ASP A 165 10.99 -12.28 -3.85
C ASP A 165 11.34 -13.67 -4.42
N ALA A 166 12.53 -14.18 -4.15
CA ALA A 166 12.98 -15.49 -4.63
C ALA A 166 12.06 -16.66 -4.21
N GLY A 167 11.26 -16.51 -3.16
CA GLY A 167 10.33 -17.52 -2.67
C GLY A 167 8.87 -17.33 -3.15
N GLY A 168 8.58 -16.33 -3.98
CA GLY A 168 7.24 -16.00 -4.47
C GLY A 168 6.67 -14.70 -3.88
N SER A 169 5.35 -14.60 -3.79
CA SER A 169 4.70 -13.37 -3.30
C SER A 169 5.15 -12.98 -1.90
N ILE A 170 5.50 -11.69 -1.70
CA ILE A 170 5.84 -11.17 -0.36
C ILE A 170 4.65 -11.15 0.60
N LEU A 171 3.45 -11.35 0.10
CA LEU A 171 2.22 -11.39 0.91
C LEU A 171 2.12 -12.64 1.80
N ARG A 172 3.00 -13.62 1.61
CA ARG A 172 3.07 -14.83 2.45
C ARG A 172 3.71 -14.61 3.82
N TYR A 173 4.34 -13.44 4.02
CA TYR A 173 5.02 -13.14 5.28
C TYR A 173 4.09 -12.56 6.35
N GLY A 174 4.48 -12.75 7.62
CA GLY A 174 3.74 -12.29 8.79
C GLY A 174 2.53 -13.17 9.13
N ASP A 175 1.80 -12.79 10.16
CA ASP A 175 0.54 -13.44 10.53
C ASP A 175 -0.58 -13.07 9.54
N LEU A 176 -0.59 -11.82 9.04
CA LEU A 176 -1.52 -11.31 8.02
C LEU A 176 -0.83 -10.27 7.14
N SER A 177 -1.23 -10.21 5.85
CA SER A 177 -0.87 -9.12 4.94
C SER A 177 -2.14 -8.48 4.38
N VAL A 178 -2.18 -7.14 4.30
CA VAL A 178 -3.36 -6.38 3.89
C VAL A 178 -3.09 -5.61 2.60
N LEU A 179 -3.85 -5.93 1.54
CA LEU A 179 -3.79 -5.25 0.25
C LEU A 179 -4.86 -4.17 0.12
N SER A 180 -4.56 -3.16 -0.71
CA SER A 180 -5.51 -2.13 -1.14
C SER A 180 -5.77 -2.23 -2.64
N PHE A 181 -7.05 -2.21 -3.02
CA PHE A 181 -7.53 -2.14 -4.39
C PHE A 181 -8.24 -0.78 -4.65
N HIS A 182 -7.82 0.27 -3.92
CA HIS A 182 -8.28 1.63 -4.17
C HIS A 182 -7.87 2.10 -5.57
N ALA A 183 -8.66 2.97 -6.19
CA ALA A 183 -8.48 3.47 -7.56
C ALA A 183 -7.06 3.99 -7.89
N THR A 184 -6.30 4.46 -6.92
CA THR A 184 -4.92 4.96 -7.12
C THR A 184 -3.85 3.87 -7.14
N LYS A 185 -4.17 2.63 -6.81
CA LYS A 185 -3.21 1.51 -6.74
C LYS A 185 -2.93 0.93 -8.12
N VAL A 186 -1.86 0.14 -8.23
CA VAL A 186 -1.48 -0.54 -9.49
C VAL A 186 -2.57 -1.49 -9.98
N PHE A 187 -3.27 -2.11 -9.04
CA PHE A 187 -4.45 -2.94 -9.24
C PHE A 187 -5.61 -2.32 -8.48
N ASN A 188 -6.76 -2.14 -9.11
CA ASN A 188 -7.89 -1.49 -8.47
C ASN A 188 -9.24 -2.17 -8.81
N THR A 189 -10.19 -1.99 -7.90
CA THR A 189 -11.59 -2.40 -8.06
C THR A 189 -12.52 -1.20 -7.79
N PHE A 190 -12.13 0.02 -8.20
CA PHE A 190 -12.59 1.32 -7.71
C PHE A 190 -12.26 1.50 -6.23
N GLU A 191 -12.96 0.81 -5.36
CA GLU A 191 -12.68 0.59 -3.96
C GLU A 191 -12.59 -0.91 -3.70
N GLY A 192 -11.65 -1.31 -2.82
CA GLY A 192 -11.47 -2.69 -2.44
C GLY A 192 -10.25 -2.89 -1.56
N GLY A 193 -10.15 -4.08 -1.02
CA GLY A 193 -8.99 -4.55 -0.26
C GLY A 193 -9.07 -6.05 -0.03
N ALA A 194 -8.00 -6.60 0.49
CA ALA A 194 -7.95 -8.02 0.85
C ALA A 194 -7.05 -8.24 2.06
N ILE A 195 -7.31 -9.33 2.79
CA ILE A 195 -6.41 -9.88 3.80
C ILE A 195 -5.94 -11.26 3.31
N ILE A 196 -4.65 -11.46 3.26
CA ILE A 196 -4.02 -12.76 3.04
C ILE A 196 -3.86 -13.42 4.40
N CYS A 197 -4.34 -14.67 4.50
CA CYS A 197 -4.41 -15.44 5.73
C CYS A 197 -3.48 -16.65 5.67
N PRO A 198 -2.89 -17.07 6.81
CA PRO A 198 -2.00 -18.22 6.85
C PRO A 198 -2.74 -19.56 6.78
N ASP A 199 -4.00 -19.61 7.24
CA ASP A 199 -4.78 -20.84 7.36
C ASP A 199 -6.29 -20.60 7.28
N GLU A 200 -7.03 -21.69 7.07
CA GLU A 200 -8.50 -21.70 6.95
C GLU A 200 -9.20 -21.19 8.21
N LYS A 201 -8.71 -21.52 9.40
CA LYS A 201 -9.30 -21.07 10.67
C LYS A 201 -9.27 -19.55 10.79
N THR A 202 -8.17 -18.95 10.41
CA THR A 202 -8.01 -17.49 10.39
C THR A 202 -8.92 -16.86 9.32
N LYS A 203 -9.00 -17.47 8.11
CA LYS A 203 -9.93 -17.04 7.08
C LYS A 203 -11.36 -17.04 7.56
N VAL A 204 -11.84 -18.14 8.12
CA VAL A 204 -13.21 -18.26 8.65
C VAL A 204 -13.49 -17.19 9.70
N ARG A 205 -12.55 -16.95 10.62
CA ARG A 205 -12.69 -15.88 11.62
C ARG A 205 -12.82 -14.49 10.98
N ILE A 206 -12.00 -14.18 9.97
CA ILE A 206 -12.02 -12.90 9.26
C ILE A 206 -13.33 -12.76 8.47
N ASP A 207 -13.80 -13.81 7.82
CA ASP A 207 -15.07 -13.83 7.09
C ASP A 207 -16.27 -13.57 8.01
N GLN A 208 -16.24 -14.11 9.23
CA GLN A 208 -17.23 -13.80 10.25
C GLN A 208 -17.16 -12.32 10.66
N LEU A 209 -15.97 -11.81 10.99
CA LEU A 209 -15.78 -10.42 11.43
C LEU A 209 -16.21 -9.41 10.36
N LYS A 210 -15.91 -9.66 9.08
CA LYS A 210 -16.33 -8.75 7.98
C LYS A 210 -17.83 -8.82 7.67
N ASN A 211 -18.56 -9.76 8.29
CA ASN A 211 -20.00 -9.94 8.17
C ASN A 211 -20.69 -9.89 9.55
N PHE A 212 -20.47 -8.82 10.32
CA PHE A 212 -21.10 -8.56 11.61
C PHE A 212 -20.89 -9.66 12.66
N GLY A 213 -19.98 -10.60 12.47
CA GLY A 213 -19.76 -11.74 13.36
C GLY A 213 -20.76 -12.87 13.18
N HIS A 214 -21.55 -12.88 12.11
CA HIS A 214 -22.55 -13.91 11.85
C HIS A 214 -21.94 -15.29 11.56
N VAL A 215 -22.57 -16.31 12.16
CA VAL A 215 -22.41 -17.72 11.83
C VAL A 215 -23.82 -18.27 11.57
N GLY A 216 -24.15 -18.46 10.29
CA GLY A 216 -25.51 -18.78 9.88
C GLY A 216 -26.49 -17.61 10.08
N GLU A 217 -27.78 -17.92 10.27
CA GLU A 217 -28.85 -16.92 10.28
C GLU A 217 -29.01 -16.20 11.62
N THR A 218 -28.83 -16.93 12.72
CA THR A 218 -29.26 -16.46 14.06
C THR A 218 -28.13 -16.30 15.08
N THR A 219 -26.91 -16.73 14.74
CA THR A 219 -25.80 -16.75 15.69
C THR A 219 -24.79 -15.66 15.37
N VAL A 220 -24.43 -14.86 16.39
CA VAL A 220 -23.35 -13.86 16.32
C VAL A 220 -22.26 -14.25 17.32
N VAL A 221 -21.04 -14.50 16.85
CA VAL A 221 -19.93 -15.03 17.66
C VAL A 221 -18.87 -13.98 18.00
N ALA A 222 -18.92 -12.81 17.39
CA ALA A 222 -17.96 -11.71 17.61
C ALA A 222 -18.58 -10.36 17.20
N PRO A 223 -18.09 -9.23 17.77
CA PRO A 223 -18.46 -7.89 17.32
C PRO A 223 -17.79 -7.61 15.96
N GLY A 224 -18.47 -7.94 14.87
CA GLY A 224 -18.01 -7.70 13.51
C GLY A 224 -18.58 -6.42 12.90
N ILE A 225 -18.14 -6.12 11.69
CA ILE A 225 -18.58 -4.96 10.91
C ILE A 225 -19.04 -5.38 9.52
N ASN A 226 -19.61 -4.45 8.74
CA ASN A 226 -19.86 -4.67 7.32
C ASN A 226 -18.63 -4.30 6.50
N GLY A 227 -17.77 -5.28 6.27
CA GLY A 227 -16.56 -5.11 5.45
C GLY A 227 -16.62 -5.81 4.09
N LYS A 228 -17.75 -6.37 3.72
CA LYS A 228 -17.90 -7.21 2.51
C LYS A 228 -17.72 -6.42 1.21
N MET A 229 -16.93 -6.98 0.28
CA MET A 229 -16.86 -6.47 -1.08
C MET A 229 -18.15 -6.78 -1.83
N SER A 230 -18.61 -5.87 -2.71
CA SER A 230 -19.76 -6.09 -3.59
C SER A 230 -19.40 -6.97 -4.79
N GLU A 231 -20.39 -7.60 -5.39
CA GLU A 231 -20.23 -8.36 -6.64
C GLU A 231 -19.73 -7.48 -7.79
N PHE A 232 -20.14 -6.22 -7.84
CA PHE A 232 -19.69 -5.26 -8.83
C PHE A 232 -18.17 -5.02 -8.76
N ASN A 233 -17.63 -4.76 -7.56
CA ASN A 233 -16.19 -4.58 -7.37
C ASN A 233 -15.41 -5.88 -7.63
N ALA A 234 -15.95 -7.02 -7.25
CA ALA A 234 -15.34 -8.33 -7.50
C ALA A 234 -15.29 -8.67 -8.99
N ALA A 235 -16.36 -8.40 -9.74
CA ALA A 235 -16.42 -8.58 -11.18
C ALA A 235 -15.37 -7.72 -11.92
N LEU A 236 -15.28 -6.44 -11.53
CA LEU A 236 -14.22 -5.57 -12.05
C LEU A 236 -12.83 -6.11 -11.69
N GLY A 237 -12.63 -6.61 -10.47
CA GLY A 237 -11.36 -7.21 -10.03
C GLY A 237 -10.95 -8.41 -10.89
N LEU A 238 -11.89 -9.30 -11.21
CA LEU A 238 -11.64 -10.42 -12.11
C LEU A 238 -11.18 -9.97 -13.50
N LEU A 239 -11.83 -8.95 -14.04
CA LEU A 239 -11.48 -8.41 -15.35
C LEU A 239 -10.12 -7.68 -15.30
N GLN A 240 -9.87 -6.87 -14.26
CA GLN A 240 -8.59 -6.18 -14.08
C GLN A 240 -7.42 -7.15 -13.96
N LEU A 241 -7.62 -8.32 -13.34
CA LEU A 241 -6.57 -9.32 -13.17
C LEU A 241 -6.06 -9.87 -14.50
N GLN A 242 -6.90 -9.86 -15.55
CA GLN A 242 -6.50 -10.27 -16.90
C GLN A 242 -5.56 -9.24 -17.58
N HIS A 243 -5.54 -8.00 -17.11
CA HIS A 243 -4.76 -6.90 -17.71
C HIS A 243 -3.56 -6.48 -16.86
N ILE A 244 -3.42 -7.00 -15.63
CA ILE A 244 -2.44 -6.47 -14.67
C ILE A 244 -1.00 -6.62 -15.13
N ASP A 245 -0.62 -7.75 -15.73
CA ASP A 245 0.77 -8.00 -16.12
C ASP A 245 1.21 -7.03 -17.24
N SER A 246 0.31 -6.73 -18.18
CA SER A 246 0.58 -5.72 -19.20
C SER A 246 0.71 -4.30 -18.60
N ALA A 247 -0.11 -3.98 -17.60
CA ALA A 247 -0.03 -2.71 -16.89
C ALA A 247 1.28 -2.57 -16.10
N LEU A 248 1.73 -3.63 -15.45
CA LEU A 248 3.03 -3.66 -14.75
C LEU A 248 4.20 -3.51 -15.74
N ALA A 249 4.14 -4.17 -16.90
CA ALA A 249 5.17 -4.03 -17.93
C ALA A 249 5.25 -2.60 -18.51
N CYS A 250 4.12 -1.90 -18.65
CA CYS A 250 4.12 -0.47 -19.03
C CYS A 250 4.75 0.40 -17.95
N ARG A 251 4.44 0.16 -16.67
CA ARG A 251 5.05 0.90 -15.54
C ARG A 251 6.56 0.66 -15.46
N GLN A 252 7.01 -0.56 -15.71
CA GLN A 252 8.44 -0.90 -15.76
C GLN A 252 9.19 -0.03 -16.78
N LYS A 253 8.67 0.07 -18.00
CA LYS A 253 9.28 0.90 -19.06
C LYS A 253 9.40 2.36 -18.66
N ILE A 254 8.39 2.88 -17.96
CA ILE A 254 8.39 4.26 -17.46
C ILE A 254 9.43 4.43 -16.36
N ASP A 255 9.51 3.49 -15.41
CA ASP A 255 10.51 3.49 -14.32
C ASP A 255 11.94 3.48 -14.90
N GLU A 256 12.21 2.57 -15.83
CA GLU A 256 13.53 2.47 -16.51
C GLU A 256 13.89 3.78 -17.22
N ALA A 257 12.93 4.39 -17.92
CA ALA A 257 13.15 5.66 -18.61
C ALA A 257 13.45 6.81 -17.64
N TYR A 258 12.73 6.91 -16.53
CA TYR A 258 13.03 7.89 -15.49
C TYR A 258 14.44 7.68 -14.92
N ARG A 259 14.79 6.44 -14.53
CA ARG A 259 16.12 6.13 -13.99
C ARG A 259 17.23 6.51 -14.93
N LEU A 260 17.09 6.16 -16.21
CA LEU A 260 18.08 6.51 -17.24
C LEU A 260 18.25 8.03 -17.41
N LYS A 261 17.13 8.76 -17.45
CA LYS A 261 17.13 10.21 -17.78
C LYS A 261 17.47 11.08 -16.57
N LEU A 262 17.19 10.63 -15.35
CA LEU A 262 17.51 11.36 -14.13
C LEU A 262 18.90 11.00 -13.57
N ALA A 263 19.55 9.98 -14.14
CA ALA A 263 20.91 9.59 -13.75
C ALA A 263 21.90 10.74 -13.95
N GLY A 264 22.69 11.03 -12.92
CA GLY A 264 23.74 12.03 -12.98
C GLY A 264 23.27 13.49 -12.85
N ILE A 265 21.98 13.76 -12.62
CA ILE A 265 21.51 15.11 -12.29
C ILE A 265 21.96 15.42 -10.84
N PRO A 266 22.83 16.46 -10.63
CA PRO A 266 23.29 16.82 -9.30
C PRO A 266 22.12 17.12 -8.34
N GLY A 267 22.17 16.58 -7.13
CA GLY A 267 21.15 16.78 -6.11
C GLY A 267 19.83 16.03 -6.33
N ILE A 268 19.73 15.15 -7.35
CA ILE A 268 18.59 14.25 -7.55
C ILE A 268 19.05 12.81 -7.39
N SER A 269 18.34 12.04 -6.57
CA SER A 269 18.54 10.59 -6.49
C SER A 269 17.22 9.83 -6.58
N CYS A 270 17.25 8.71 -7.33
CA CYS A 270 16.10 7.81 -7.42
C CYS A 270 16.22 6.75 -6.32
N ILE A 271 15.14 6.51 -5.60
CA ILE A 271 15.10 5.41 -4.62
C ILE A 271 15.24 4.09 -5.37
N GLN A 272 16.16 3.26 -4.89
CA GLN A 272 16.34 1.91 -5.42
C GLN A 272 15.52 0.93 -4.60
N GLY A 273 14.69 0.13 -5.26
CA GLY A 273 14.07 -1.04 -4.63
C GLY A 273 15.13 -2.06 -4.20
N SER A 274 14.78 -3.00 -3.33
CA SER A 274 15.63 -4.14 -2.97
C SER A 274 15.92 -4.99 -4.23
N GLY A 275 17.20 -5.15 -4.58
CA GLY A 275 17.66 -5.57 -5.92
C GLY A 275 17.31 -6.97 -6.39
N GLU A 276 16.67 -7.83 -5.59
CA GLU A 276 16.35 -9.24 -5.96
C GLU A 276 14.85 -9.54 -5.97
N CYS A 277 13.99 -8.51 -6.05
CA CYS A 277 12.54 -8.71 -6.07
C CYS A 277 11.93 -8.30 -7.41
N VAL A 278 10.85 -8.98 -7.81
CA VAL A 278 9.97 -8.56 -8.89
C VAL A 278 9.15 -7.38 -8.37
N ALA A 279 9.44 -6.17 -8.88
CA ALA A 279 8.79 -4.95 -8.48
C ALA A 279 7.47 -4.73 -9.24
N ASN A 280 6.55 -3.98 -8.64
CA ASN A 280 5.30 -3.59 -9.27
C ASN A 280 5.27 -2.14 -9.78
N TYR A 281 6.34 -1.38 -9.55
CA TYR A 281 6.50 0.00 -10.00
C TYR A 281 5.30 0.89 -9.58
N ALA A 282 4.85 0.71 -8.33
CA ALA A 282 3.66 1.39 -7.81
C ALA A 282 3.84 2.91 -7.75
N TYR A 283 5.06 3.35 -7.44
CA TYR A 283 5.45 4.75 -7.34
C TYR A 283 6.83 4.96 -7.94
N PHE A 284 7.13 6.20 -8.32
CA PHE A 284 8.48 6.61 -8.70
C PHE A 284 8.96 7.75 -7.78
N PRO A 285 9.50 7.43 -6.59
CA PRO A 285 10.03 8.41 -5.65
C PRO A 285 11.43 8.86 -6.04
N ILE A 286 11.66 10.18 -6.00
CA ILE A 286 12.97 10.81 -6.08
C ILE A 286 13.24 11.61 -4.79
N LEU A 287 14.51 11.74 -4.42
CA LEU A 287 14.96 12.67 -3.39
C LEU A 287 15.56 13.91 -4.03
N VAL A 288 15.12 15.07 -3.57
CA VAL A 288 15.66 16.37 -3.93
C VAL A 288 16.57 16.82 -2.79
N HIS A 289 17.88 16.73 -2.98
CA HIS A 289 18.89 17.06 -1.99
C HIS A 289 19.22 18.56 -1.97
N GLU A 290 20.00 19.00 -0.98
CA GLU A 290 20.34 20.41 -0.77
C GLU A 290 21.25 20.99 -1.86
N ASP A 291 22.01 20.15 -2.54
CA ASP A 291 22.87 20.50 -3.67
C ASP A 291 22.14 20.60 -5.02
N TYR A 292 20.81 20.34 -5.05
CA TYR A 292 20.00 20.60 -6.23
C TYR A 292 19.66 22.11 -6.33
N PHE A 293 19.42 22.61 -7.54
CA PHE A 293 19.16 24.03 -7.83
C PHE A 293 17.98 24.64 -7.08
N LEU A 294 16.98 23.80 -6.77
CA LEU A 294 15.73 24.20 -6.13
C LEU A 294 15.47 23.34 -4.90
N THR A 295 14.76 23.89 -3.92
CA THR A 295 14.21 23.06 -2.85
C THR A 295 13.13 22.13 -3.41
N ARG A 296 12.87 21.00 -2.74
CA ARG A 296 11.79 20.06 -3.09
C ARG A 296 10.44 20.78 -3.31
N ASP A 297 10.10 21.75 -2.44
CA ASP A 297 8.83 22.47 -2.52
C ASP A 297 8.79 23.47 -3.68
N THR A 298 9.90 24.09 -4.02
CA THR A 298 10.00 24.95 -5.21
C THR A 298 9.84 24.11 -6.48
N LEU A 299 10.52 22.97 -6.59
CA LEU A 299 10.35 22.05 -7.72
C LEU A 299 8.90 21.54 -7.82
N TYR A 300 8.30 21.15 -6.70
CA TYR A 300 6.89 20.72 -6.63
C TYR A 300 5.95 21.80 -7.18
N ASN A 301 6.12 23.05 -6.79
CA ASN A 301 5.28 24.15 -7.25
C ASN A 301 5.50 24.46 -8.74
N LEU A 302 6.76 24.48 -9.19
CA LEU A 302 7.12 24.65 -10.61
C LEU A 302 6.44 23.57 -11.49
N MET A 303 6.49 22.32 -11.07
CA MET A 303 5.83 21.23 -11.81
C MET A 303 4.31 21.45 -11.88
N LYS A 304 3.67 21.89 -10.79
CA LYS A 304 2.23 22.19 -10.76
C LYS A 304 1.86 23.33 -11.70
N GLU A 305 2.65 24.38 -11.78
CA GLU A 305 2.47 25.49 -12.74
C GLU A 305 2.51 25.02 -14.19
N LYS A 306 3.27 23.94 -14.45
CA LYS A 306 3.33 23.31 -15.78
C LYS A 306 2.22 22.24 -15.99
N GLY A 307 1.28 22.09 -15.04
CA GLY A 307 0.20 21.10 -15.11
C GLY A 307 0.61 19.68 -14.72
N ILE A 308 1.80 19.51 -14.14
CA ILE A 308 2.29 18.21 -13.63
C ILE A 308 2.07 18.21 -12.11
N HIS A 309 1.32 17.22 -11.61
CA HIS A 309 0.91 17.13 -10.21
C HIS A 309 1.59 15.96 -9.49
N PRO A 310 2.88 16.08 -9.10
CA PRO A 310 3.55 15.07 -8.29
C PRO A 310 2.98 15.04 -6.88
N ARG A 311 3.41 14.09 -6.06
CA ARG A 311 3.00 13.96 -4.67
C ARG A 311 4.21 13.85 -3.75
N ARG A 312 4.09 14.44 -2.54
CA ARG A 312 5.09 14.36 -1.49
C ARG A 312 4.73 13.21 -0.54
N TYR A 313 4.84 12.00 -1.00
CA TYR A 313 4.53 10.81 -0.20
C TYR A 313 5.81 10.30 0.49
N PHE A 314 5.98 10.48 1.85
CA PHE A 314 4.89 10.95 2.71
C PHE A 314 5.32 12.22 3.46
N TYR A 315 4.62 13.29 3.23
CA TYR A 315 4.80 14.58 3.89
C TYR A 315 3.43 15.26 4.09
N PRO A 316 3.10 15.80 5.31
CA PRO A 316 3.84 15.61 6.56
C PRO A 316 3.85 14.17 7.04
N LEU A 317 4.74 13.82 7.97
CA LEU A 317 4.74 12.51 8.63
C LEU A 317 3.48 12.31 9.47
N ILE A 318 3.03 11.08 9.63
CA ILE A 318 1.89 10.74 10.50
C ILE A 318 2.12 11.23 11.93
N SER A 319 3.34 11.11 12.45
CA SER A 319 3.74 11.57 13.78
C SER A 319 3.50 13.07 14.03
N GLN A 320 3.39 13.88 12.98
CA GLN A 320 3.18 15.32 13.06
C GLN A 320 1.69 15.72 13.12
N PHE A 321 0.76 14.79 12.84
CA PHE A 321 -0.67 15.09 12.89
C PHE A 321 -1.17 15.29 14.32
N PRO A 322 -2.20 16.13 14.52
CA PRO A 322 -2.69 16.52 15.85
C PRO A 322 -2.98 15.33 16.79
N MET A 323 -3.50 14.22 16.26
CA MET A 323 -3.87 13.04 17.04
C MET A 323 -2.67 12.18 17.47
N TYR A 324 -1.48 12.39 16.88
CA TYR A 324 -0.28 11.58 17.12
C TYR A 324 0.89 12.35 17.73
N ARG A 325 1.00 13.67 17.48
CA ARG A 325 2.15 14.49 17.87
C ARG A 325 2.44 14.55 19.39
N GLY A 326 1.47 14.16 20.21
CA GLY A 326 1.61 14.06 21.67
C GLY A 326 2.17 12.74 22.16
N LEU A 327 2.39 11.75 21.29
CA LEU A 327 3.00 10.48 21.66
C LEU A 327 4.51 10.66 21.85
N SER A 328 5.08 10.00 22.88
CA SER A 328 6.53 10.04 23.12
C SER A 328 7.33 9.54 21.91
N SER A 329 6.84 8.50 21.23
CA SER A 329 7.46 7.95 20.02
C SER A 329 7.39 8.89 18.79
N ALA A 330 6.52 9.92 18.83
CA ALA A 330 6.38 10.90 17.75
C ALA A 330 7.39 12.05 17.85
N HIS A 331 8.21 12.08 18.91
CA HIS A 331 9.21 13.15 19.09
C HIS A 331 10.21 13.15 17.92
N PRO A 332 10.57 14.33 17.37
CA PRO A 332 11.49 14.44 16.24
C PRO A 332 12.82 13.71 16.41
N ASP A 333 13.40 13.73 17.60
CA ASP A 333 14.68 13.07 17.87
C ASP A 333 14.65 11.54 17.75
N ASN A 334 13.46 10.95 17.81
CA ASN A 334 13.26 9.51 17.60
C ASN A 334 13.13 9.13 16.13
N LEU A 335 12.90 10.11 15.24
CA LEU A 335 12.52 9.90 13.84
C LEU A 335 13.36 10.75 12.87
N PRO A 336 14.70 10.87 13.07
CA PRO A 336 15.53 11.79 12.29
C PRO A 336 15.57 11.43 10.81
N VAL A 337 15.58 10.14 10.45
CA VAL A 337 15.63 9.69 9.05
C VAL A 337 14.31 9.97 8.35
N ALA A 338 13.20 9.60 8.95
CA ALA A 338 11.87 9.84 8.38
C ALA A 338 11.62 11.35 8.19
N LEU A 339 12.05 12.19 9.14
CA LEU A 339 11.93 13.64 9.03
C LEU A 339 12.75 14.19 7.86
N ASP A 340 14.02 13.82 7.75
CA ASP A 340 14.91 14.24 6.66
C ASP A 340 14.34 13.83 5.29
N ILE A 341 14.00 12.56 5.13
CA ILE A 341 13.41 12.02 3.89
C ILE A 341 12.10 12.74 3.54
N SER A 342 11.23 13.01 4.52
CA SER A 342 9.96 13.68 4.28
C SER A 342 10.11 15.08 3.67
N GLN A 343 11.22 15.76 3.95
CA GLN A 343 11.52 17.08 3.38
C GLN A 343 12.04 17.00 1.93
N LYS A 344 12.62 15.87 1.53
CA LYS A 344 13.29 15.67 0.25
C LYS A 344 12.46 14.91 -0.78
N ILE A 345 11.49 14.11 -0.33
CA ILE A 345 10.75 13.17 -1.17
C ILE A 345 9.77 13.84 -2.14
N LEU A 346 9.77 13.36 -3.39
CA LEU A 346 8.81 13.72 -4.42
C LEU A 346 8.52 12.51 -5.30
N CYS A 347 7.25 12.07 -5.37
CA CYS A 347 6.82 10.99 -6.26
C CYS A 347 6.39 11.56 -7.60
N LEU A 348 7.04 11.14 -8.68
CA LEU A 348 6.74 11.53 -10.05
C LEU A 348 5.56 10.73 -10.61
N PRO A 349 4.86 11.24 -11.65
CA PRO A 349 3.79 10.51 -12.33
C PRO A 349 4.25 9.16 -12.88
N ILE A 350 3.52 8.10 -12.55
CA ILE A 350 3.73 6.75 -13.09
C ILE A 350 2.39 6.00 -13.16
N TYR A 351 1.96 5.66 -14.39
CA TYR A 351 0.76 4.87 -14.69
C TYR A 351 0.84 4.34 -16.12
N PRO A 352 0.16 3.23 -16.47
CA PRO A 352 0.34 2.55 -17.77
C PRO A 352 0.17 3.43 -18.99
N ASP A 353 -0.79 4.37 -18.97
CA ASP A 353 -1.10 5.26 -20.09
C ASP A 353 -0.25 6.54 -20.11
N LEU A 354 0.79 6.65 -19.28
CA LEU A 354 1.68 7.82 -19.31
C LEU A 354 2.59 7.76 -20.54
N GLU A 355 2.40 8.71 -21.46
CA GLU A 355 3.19 8.78 -22.68
C GLU A 355 4.67 9.07 -22.39
N MET A 356 5.56 8.42 -23.12
CA MET A 356 7.01 8.62 -22.97
C MET A 356 7.44 10.06 -23.25
N SER A 357 6.75 10.76 -24.15
CA SER A 357 6.93 12.20 -24.40
C SER A 357 6.70 13.06 -23.16
N VAL A 358 5.75 12.65 -22.29
CA VAL A 358 5.48 13.32 -21.02
C VAL A 358 6.60 13.03 -20.00
N VAL A 359 7.11 11.80 -19.98
CA VAL A 359 8.28 11.43 -19.18
C VAL A 359 9.49 12.30 -19.57
N ASP A 360 9.70 12.52 -20.89
CA ASP A 360 10.75 13.38 -21.39
C ASP A 360 10.62 14.82 -20.90
N VAL A 361 9.41 15.39 -20.98
CA VAL A 361 9.12 16.74 -20.47
C VAL A 361 9.39 16.86 -18.97
N ILE A 362 8.97 15.87 -18.18
CA ILE A 362 9.20 15.85 -16.73
C ILE A 362 10.72 15.82 -16.43
N CYS A 363 11.46 14.93 -17.09
CA CYS A 363 12.90 14.83 -16.89
C CYS A 363 13.65 16.10 -17.35
N GLN A 364 13.26 16.70 -18.45
CA GLN A 364 13.83 17.97 -18.92
C GLN A 364 13.56 19.11 -17.94
N LEU A 365 12.35 19.18 -17.37
CA LEU A 365 12.02 20.17 -16.35
C LEU A 365 12.86 20.00 -15.07
N ILE A 366 13.15 18.76 -14.69
CA ILE A 366 14.03 18.46 -13.54
C ILE A 366 15.49 18.76 -13.88
N ALA A 367 15.95 18.46 -15.11
CA ALA A 367 17.32 18.73 -15.51
C ALA A 367 17.62 20.25 -15.71
N ASN A 368 16.60 21.00 -16.15
CA ASN A 368 16.72 22.43 -16.46
C ASN A 368 15.48 23.19 -15.92
N PRO A 369 15.42 23.47 -14.62
CA PRO A 369 14.27 24.04 -13.95
C PRO A 369 14.10 25.56 -14.18
N CYS A 370 14.40 26.09 -15.37
CA CYS A 370 14.29 27.53 -15.70
C CYS A 370 12.95 27.89 -16.31
#